data_abb210da85917291fd973aac36c2280c
#
_entry.id   abb210da85917291fd973aac36c2280c
#
_cell.length_a   1.000
_cell.length_b   1.000
_cell.length_c   1.000
_cell.angle_alpha   90.00
_cell.angle_beta   90.00
_cell.angle_gamma   90.00
#
_symmetry.space_group_name_H-M   'P 1'
#
loop_
_entity.id
_entity.type
_entity.pdbx_description
1 polymer ?
#
loop_
_entity_poly.entity_id
_entity_poly.type
_entity_poly.pdbx_seq_one_letter_code
_entity_poly.pdbx_strand_id
1 'polypeptide(L)'
;MDTNKSSTSELKTEIFGHPIGLFVLFFTEMWERFSYYGMRALLVIYMIAKANDINGPGLGWTELEAYQLYGWYVMLVYLMAIPGGMLADKILGQKKTVMLGAIILVLGHGTLAIDASWAFFTGLGLIILGVGCLKPNISTMVGGLYKKGDIRRDKGFSIFYIGINLGALLATTFVGLIVAKWGWHAGFAMAGIAMLLGLAVYIYGQKYLSEVGNKPTEEEKISDRSFLKLFLEILNYPVQLAIVCVLIGLSIYAGFTFEGVDNWGYGALFIFLSLTVGLLMMIYQSLDTQIDKDRFLVILLSFSIVIIFWGAFEQAGGLMNVYTEQKTDRMLLGWEIPTPMFQGLNSGFILLFAVWVANIWAKRKLKGKEASSLFKMATGTMIMGLGFVFMIFAVREYENNGSSAMYWLVFAYLFHTIGELSSSPVSLSFVTKLAPVKYASLMMGLYFASTGLGGKVAGILGEKSQQFGEYSVFAGITIFTVLFGVLVIAILKPLNRLTHGAEEDEWEIHINDDNEGFELAER
;
A
#
# COMPACT_ATOMS: atom_id res chain seq x y z
N MET A 1 -48.94 -23.02 31.69
CA MET A 1 -49.29 -22.46 30.37
C MET A 1 -48.82 -21.03 30.37
N ASP A 2 -47.72 -20.83 29.69
CA ASP A 2 -47.45 -19.56 29.03
C ASP A 2 -46.25 -19.76 28.13
N THR A 3 -46.56 -20.11 26.90
CA THR A 3 -45.63 -20.19 25.78
C THR A 3 -45.63 -18.84 25.09
N ASN A 4 -44.72 -17.98 25.44
CA ASN A 4 -44.39 -16.83 24.59
C ASN A 4 -42.95 -16.96 24.09
N LYS A 5 -42.73 -17.87 23.14
CA LYS A 5 -41.58 -17.86 22.30
C LYS A 5 -41.74 -16.73 21.30
N SER A 6 -41.16 -15.57 21.62
CA SER A 6 -40.87 -14.55 20.60
C SER A 6 -39.92 -15.18 19.59
N SER A 7 -40.43 -15.46 18.42
CA SER A 7 -39.65 -15.79 17.23
C SER A 7 -38.82 -14.57 16.80
N THR A 8 -37.69 -14.33 17.45
CA THR A 8 -36.63 -13.59 16.85
C THR A 8 -36.13 -14.47 15.69
N SER A 9 -36.42 -14.08 14.46
CA SER A 9 -35.84 -14.68 13.28
C SER A 9 -34.34 -14.66 13.48
N GLU A 10 -33.73 -15.81 13.71
CA GLU A 10 -32.26 -15.94 13.70
C GLU A 10 -31.79 -15.46 12.33
N LEU A 11 -31.20 -14.26 12.32
CA LEU A 11 -30.54 -13.72 11.13
C LEU A 11 -29.49 -14.75 10.72
N LYS A 12 -29.56 -15.23 9.47
CA LYS A 12 -28.44 -16.04 8.92
C LYS A 12 -27.14 -15.32 9.25
N THR A 13 -26.30 -15.96 10.04
CA THR A 13 -25.04 -15.35 10.51
C THR A 13 -23.87 -15.63 9.57
N GLU A 14 -24.04 -16.57 8.63
CA GLU A 14 -22.98 -17.01 7.69
C GLU A 14 -23.49 -17.12 6.25
N ILE A 15 -22.59 -16.77 5.30
CA ILE A 15 -22.72 -16.98 3.84
C ILE A 15 -21.45 -17.67 3.37
N PHE A 16 -21.57 -18.73 2.57
CA PHE A 16 -20.44 -19.54 2.08
C PHE A 16 -19.49 -20.02 3.18
N GLY A 17 -20.01 -20.30 4.37
CA GLY A 17 -19.21 -20.74 5.52
C GLY A 17 -18.42 -19.64 6.22
N HIS A 18 -18.66 -18.37 5.90
CA HIS A 18 -18.01 -17.22 6.52
C HIS A 18 -19.04 -16.26 7.14
N PRO A 19 -18.66 -15.50 8.19
CA PRO A 19 -19.54 -14.50 8.79
C PRO A 19 -20.02 -13.46 7.77
N ILE A 20 -21.30 -13.08 7.80
CA ILE A 20 -21.85 -12.03 6.91
C ILE A 20 -21.06 -10.73 7.01
N GLY A 21 -20.55 -10.40 8.20
CA GLY A 21 -19.68 -9.24 8.42
C GLY A 21 -18.49 -9.18 7.48
N LEU A 22 -17.93 -10.33 7.05
CA LEU A 22 -16.86 -10.38 6.04
C LEU A 22 -17.31 -9.76 4.72
N PHE A 23 -18.50 -10.07 4.24
CA PHE A 23 -19.01 -9.55 2.97
C PHE A 23 -19.37 -8.08 3.05
N VAL A 24 -19.82 -7.62 4.24
CA VAL A 24 -20.01 -6.18 4.50
C VAL A 24 -18.66 -5.45 4.35
N LEU A 25 -17.61 -5.94 5.01
CA LEU A 25 -16.27 -5.34 4.92
C LEU A 25 -15.67 -5.50 3.51
N PHE A 26 -15.87 -6.64 2.85
CA PHE A 26 -15.47 -6.88 1.47
C PHE A 26 -16.03 -5.84 0.50
N PHE A 27 -17.35 -5.62 0.50
CA PHE A 27 -17.96 -4.65 -0.40
C PHE A 27 -17.63 -3.22 -0.02
N THR A 28 -17.50 -2.91 1.27
CA THR A 28 -17.06 -1.58 1.72
C THR A 28 -15.65 -1.27 1.21
N GLU A 29 -14.71 -2.21 1.37
CA GLU A 29 -13.33 -2.06 0.89
C GLU A 29 -13.29 -2.04 -0.65
N MET A 30 -14.03 -2.91 -1.31
CA MET A 30 -14.11 -2.94 -2.78
C MET A 30 -14.49 -1.57 -3.36
N TRP A 31 -15.51 -0.92 -2.81
CA TRP A 31 -15.95 0.41 -3.25
C TRP A 31 -14.98 1.51 -2.86
N GLU A 32 -14.34 1.39 -1.69
CA GLU A 32 -13.28 2.31 -1.29
C GLU A 32 -12.06 2.18 -2.22
N ARG A 33 -11.63 0.95 -2.51
CA ARG A 33 -10.56 0.70 -3.48
C ARG A 33 -10.92 1.21 -4.89
N PHE A 34 -12.18 1.03 -5.30
CA PHE A 34 -12.66 1.63 -6.53
C PHE A 34 -12.44 3.15 -6.52
N SER A 35 -12.88 3.83 -5.48
CA SER A 35 -12.75 5.28 -5.39
C SER A 35 -11.30 5.75 -5.39
N TYR A 36 -10.45 5.10 -4.60
CA TYR A 36 -9.04 5.45 -4.47
C TYR A 36 -8.25 5.20 -5.77
N TYR A 37 -8.31 3.98 -6.33
CA TYR A 37 -7.56 3.66 -7.53
C TYR A 37 -8.09 4.37 -8.77
N GLY A 38 -9.40 4.60 -8.85
CA GLY A 38 -9.99 5.40 -9.91
C GLY A 38 -9.46 6.84 -9.92
N MET A 39 -9.50 7.50 -8.77
CA MET A 39 -8.95 8.85 -8.63
C MET A 39 -7.43 8.87 -8.88
N ARG A 40 -6.67 7.93 -8.29
CA ARG A 40 -5.21 7.86 -8.44
C ARG A 40 -4.79 7.70 -9.91
N ALA A 41 -5.52 6.90 -10.68
CA ALA A 41 -5.23 6.68 -12.09
C ALA A 41 -5.40 7.94 -12.94
N LEU A 42 -6.26 8.86 -12.52
CA LEU A 42 -6.47 10.15 -13.18
C LEU A 42 -5.50 11.24 -12.71
N LEU A 43 -4.99 11.14 -11.47
CA LEU A 43 -4.40 12.27 -10.74
C LEU A 43 -3.29 12.97 -11.53
N VAL A 44 -2.27 12.23 -11.99
CA VAL A 44 -1.11 12.83 -12.67
C VAL A 44 -1.50 13.33 -14.07
N ILE A 45 -2.26 12.54 -14.82
CA ILE A 45 -2.68 12.95 -16.18
C ILE A 45 -3.61 14.16 -16.16
N TYR A 46 -4.51 14.28 -15.17
CA TYR A 46 -5.34 15.48 -14.97
C TYR A 46 -4.49 16.71 -14.64
N MET A 47 -3.46 16.57 -13.80
CA MET A 47 -2.59 17.69 -13.45
C MET A 47 -1.84 18.25 -14.66
N ILE A 48 -1.36 17.40 -15.58
CA ILE A 48 -0.61 17.81 -16.77
C ILE A 48 -1.50 18.16 -17.96
N ALA A 49 -2.77 17.73 -17.98
CA ALA A 49 -3.72 18.01 -19.05
C ALA A 49 -3.90 19.52 -19.23
N LYS A 50 -3.86 19.99 -20.49
CA LYS A 50 -3.99 21.40 -20.83
C LYS A 50 -5.44 21.86 -20.81
N ALA A 51 -5.67 23.17 -20.85
CA ALA A 51 -7.01 23.75 -20.88
C ALA A 51 -7.85 23.35 -22.12
N ASN A 52 -7.20 22.91 -23.20
CA ASN A 52 -7.85 22.44 -24.43
C ASN A 52 -7.76 20.93 -24.61
N ASP A 53 -7.56 20.17 -23.54
CA ASP A 53 -7.52 18.70 -23.57
C ASP A 53 -8.87 18.14 -24.04
N ILE A 54 -8.83 17.01 -24.76
CA ILE A 54 -10.01 16.35 -25.30
C ILE A 54 -10.98 15.89 -24.21
N ASN A 55 -10.47 15.58 -23.03
CA ASN A 55 -11.24 15.17 -21.86
C ASN A 55 -11.71 16.35 -20.99
N GLY A 56 -11.56 17.58 -21.49
CA GLY A 56 -11.85 18.80 -20.76
C GLY A 56 -10.61 19.44 -20.12
N PRO A 57 -10.75 20.66 -19.58
CA PRO A 57 -9.62 21.38 -19.00
C PRO A 57 -9.02 20.64 -17.82
N GLY A 58 -7.69 20.44 -17.84
CA GLY A 58 -6.91 20.02 -16.70
C GLY A 58 -6.24 21.21 -16.01
N LEU A 59 -5.26 20.93 -15.11
CA LEU A 59 -4.57 22.00 -14.38
C LEU A 59 -3.46 22.66 -15.18
N GLY A 60 -2.99 22.04 -16.28
CA GLY A 60 -1.94 22.57 -17.15
C GLY A 60 -0.55 22.65 -16.48
N TRP A 61 -0.32 21.87 -15.44
CA TRP A 61 0.96 21.82 -14.73
C TRP A 61 2.05 21.17 -15.56
N THR A 62 3.28 21.49 -15.21
CA THR A 62 4.43 20.73 -15.71
C THR A 62 4.44 19.32 -15.13
N GLU A 63 5.06 18.39 -15.85
CA GLU A 63 5.24 17.02 -15.33
C GLU A 63 6.03 17.00 -14.01
N LEU A 64 7.00 17.92 -13.87
CA LEU A 64 7.78 18.09 -12.65
C LEU A 64 6.88 18.37 -11.44
N GLU A 65 6.00 19.38 -11.54
CA GLU A 65 5.06 19.75 -10.48
C GLU A 65 4.07 18.60 -10.17
N ALA A 66 3.61 17.91 -11.21
CA ALA A 66 2.71 16.78 -11.05
C ALA A 66 3.37 15.60 -10.32
N TYR A 67 4.62 15.24 -10.64
CA TYR A 67 5.35 14.19 -9.93
C TYR A 67 5.67 14.57 -8.49
N GLN A 68 5.98 15.83 -8.22
CA GLN A 68 6.20 16.33 -6.87
C GLN A 68 4.97 16.15 -6.00
N LEU A 69 3.81 16.62 -6.46
CA LEU A 69 2.57 16.47 -5.72
C LEU A 69 2.18 14.99 -5.56
N TYR A 70 2.30 14.18 -6.62
CA TYR A 70 2.00 12.76 -6.59
C TYR A 70 2.81 12.03 -5.50
N GLY A 71 4.13 12.26 -5.45
CA GLY A 71 4.98 11.66 -4.43
C GLY A 71 4.60 12.03 -3.01
N TRP A 72 4.28 13.31 -2.76
CA TRP A 72 3.79 13.77 -1.46
C TRP A 72 2.42 13.19 -1.12
N TYR A 73 1.50 13.18 -2.09
CA TYR A 73 0.16 12.64 -1.90
C TYR A 73 0.21 11.16 -1.47
N VAL A 74 0.93 10.32 -2.21
CA VAL A 74 1.07 8.89 -1.89
C VAL A 74 1.72 8.71 -0.51
N MET A 75 2.79 9.44 -0.21
CA MET A 75 3.45 9.37 1.10
C MET A 75 2.48 9.71 2.23
N LEU A 76 1.74 10.81 2.12
CA LEU A 76 0.84 11.29 3.16
C LEU A 76 -0.35 10.34 3.38
N VAL A 77 -0.89 9.73 2.33
CA VAL A 77 -1.95 8.72 2.43
C VAL A 77 -1.54 7.55 3.35
N TYR A 78 -0.32 7.06 3.20
CA TYR A 78 0.18 5.96 4.03
C TYR A 78 0.59 6.43 5.44
N LEU A 79 1.19 7.59 5.56
CA LEU A 79 1.55 8.16 6.87
C LEU A 79 0.31 8.42 7.74
N MET A 80 -0.79 8.85 7.13
CA MET A 80 -2.03 9.13 7.86
C MET A 80 -2.69 7.86 8.43
N ALA A 81 -2.28 6.66 8.00
CA ALA A 81 -2.70 5.41 8.62
C ALA A 81 -2.27 5.30 10.10
N ILE A 82 -1.15 5.96 10.49
CA ILE A 82 -0.66 5.96 11.88
C ILE A 82 -1.66 6.69 12.80
N PRO A 83 -1.94 8.00 12.61
CA PRO A 83 -2.91 8.69 13.47
C PRO A 83 -4.33 8.13 13.32
N GLY A 84 -4.71 7.60 12.15
CA GLY A 84 -6.01 6.95 11.96
C GLY A 84 -6.18 5.67 12.78
N GLY A 85 -5.15 4.82 12.84
CA GLY A 85 -5.12 3.67 13.74
C GLY A 85 -5.16 4.07 15.21
N MET A 86 -4.35 5.08 15.61
CA MET A 86 -4.36 5.60 16.98
C MET A 86 -5.72 6.16 17.39
N LEU A 87 -6.44 6.81 16.48
CA LEU A 87 -7.80 7.32 16.73
C LEU A 87 -8.77 6.18 17.04
N ALA A 88 -8.64 5.07 16.30
CA ALA A 88 -9.44 3.88 16.54
C ALA A 88 -9.09 3.21 17.86
N ASP A 89 -7.82 2.97 18.12
CA ASP A 89 -7.39 2.16 19.27
C ASP A 89 -7.59 2.89 20.61
N LYS A 90 -7.58 4.23 20.61
CA LYS A 90 -7.63 5.02 21.86
C LYS A 90 -8.95 5.74 22.11
N ILE A 91 -9.70 6.11 21.05
CA ILE A 91 -10.81 7.06 21.22
C ILE A 91 -12.13 6.50 20.70
N LEU A 92 -12.20 6.17 19.40
CA LEU A 92 -13.47 5.90 18.73
C LEU A 92 -13.84 4.42 18.61
N GLY A 93 -12.85 3.53 18.61
CA GLY A 93 -12.97 2.15 18.14
C GLY A 93 -12.93 2.09 16.60
N GLN A 94 -12.53 0.93 16.08
CA GLN A 94 -12.32 0.74 14.63
C GLN A 94 -13.59 1.01 13.82
N LYS A 95 -14.73 0.53 14.31
CA LYS A 95 -16.04 0.66 13.67
C LYS A 95 -16.44 2.12 13.40
N LYS A 96 -16.29 3.00 14.38
CA LYS A 96 -16.61 4.43 14.23
C LYS A 96 -15.55 5.16 13.40
N THR A 97 -14.28 4.75 13.50
CA THR A 97 -13.19 5.34 12.74
C THR A 97 -13.31 4.99 11.25
N VAL A 98 -13.71 3.76 10.90
CA VAL A 98 -14.03 3.37 9.51
C VAL A 98 -15.20 4.19 8.97
N MET A 99 -16.27 4.37 9.78
CA MET A 99 -17.41 5.21 9.40
C MET A 99 -16.98 6.65 9.11
N LEU A 100 -16.21 7.24 10.01
CA LEU A 100 -15.67 8.60 9.87
C LEU A 100 -14.81 8.71 8.60
N GLY A 101 -13.91 7.74 8.37
CA GLY A 101 -13.07 7.68 7.17
C GLY A 101 -13.90 7.61 5.90
N ALA A 102 -14.93 6.76 5.86
CA ALA A 102 -15.83 6.63 4.71
C ALA A 102 -16.58 7.95 4.41
N ILE A 103 -17.08 8.65 5.42
CA ILE A 103 -17.74 9.96 5.26
C ILE A 103 -16.76 10.99 4.70
N ILE A 104 -15.56 11.08 5.27
CA ILE A 104 -14.52 12.02 4.80
C ILE A 104 -14.13 11.71 3.35
N LEU A 105 -14.03 10.44 2.95
CA LEU A 105 -13.74 10.02 1.58
C LEU A 105 -14.84 10.43 0.60
N VAL A 106 -16.11 10.26 0.97
CA VAL A 106 -17.25 10.75 0.14
C VAL A 106 -17.14 12.25 -0.09
N LEU A 107 -16.87 13.01 0.98
CA LEU A 107 -16.68 14.47 0.88
C LEU A 107 -15.43 14.81 0.03
N GLY A 108 -14.33 14.09 0.19
CA GLY A 108 -13.09 14.32 -0.54
C GLY A 108 -13.26 14.11 -2.06
N HIS A 109 -13.80 12.96 -2.45
CA HIS A 109 -14.05 12.69 -3.87
C HIS A 109 -15.15 13.58 -4.45
N GLY A 110 -16.18 13.90 -3.66
CA GLY A 110 -17.22 14.87 -4.07
C GLY A 110 -16.65 16.27 -4.30
N THR A 111 -15.68 16.69 -3.47
CA THR A 111 -14.98 17.97 -3.63
C THR A 111 -14.12 17.97 -4.89
N LEU A 112 -13.40 16.88 -5.21
CA LEU A 112 -12.62 16.75 -6.46
C LEU A 112 -13.48 16.84 -7.73
N ALA A 113 -14.77 16.54 -7.63
CA ALA A 113 -15.70 16.67 -8.75
C ALA A 113 -16.03 18.15 -9.09
N ILE A 114 -15.65 19.10 -8.24
CA ILE A 114 -15.84 20.54 -8.47
C ILE A 114 -14.63 21.08 -9.24
N ASP A 115 -14.89 21.73 -10.38
CA ASP A 115 -13.87 22.37 -11.21
C ASP A 115 -13.39 23.68 -10.56
N ALA A 116 -12.50 23.55 -9.59
CA ALA A 116 -11.86 24.69 -8.92
C ALA A 116 -10.55 24.26 -8.24
N SER A 117 -9.52 25.10 -8.30
CA SER A 117 -8.20 24.80 -7.70
C SER A 117 -8.27 24.54 -6.18
N TRP A 118 -9.08 25.31 -5.45
CA TRP A 118 -9.26 25.09 -4.01
C TRP A 118 -9.90 23.72 -3.73
N ALA A 119 -10.83 23.29 -4.58
CA ALA A 119 -11.53 22.02 -4.45
C ALA A 119 -10.57 20.84 -4.69
N PHE A 120 -9.64 20.97 -5.64
CA PHE A 120 -8.61 19.98 -5.90
C PHE A 120 -7.75 19.70 -4.65
N PHE A 121 -7.14 20.72 -4.05
CA PHE A 121 -6.29 20.54 -2.87
C PHE A 121 -7.09 20.11 -1.63
N THR A 122 -8.27 20.67 -1.43
CA THR A 122 -9.15 20.27 -0.31
C THR A 122 -9.59 18.82 -0.46
N GLY A 123 -9.96 18.41 -1.66
CA GLY A 123 -10.35 17.03 -1.96
C GLY A 123 -9.22 16.05 -1.68
N LEU A 124 -7.99 16.32 -2.14
CA LEU A 124 -6.83 15.49 -1.84
C LEU A 124 -6.55 15.41 -0.33
N GLY A 125 -6.62 16.53 0.38
CA GLY A 125 -6.44 16.57 1.83
C GLY A 125 -7.47 15.71 2.58
N LEU A 126 -8.74 15.81 2.19
CA LEU A 126 -9.81 14.98 2.75
C LEU A 126 -9.58 13.49 2.45
N ILE A 127 -9.15 13.14 1.24
CA ILE A 127 -8.88 11.74 0.87
C ILE A 127 -7.73 11.19 1.71
N ILE A 128 -6.65 11.95 1.92
CA ILE A 128 -5.53 11.56 2.80
C ILE A 128 -6.04 11.21 4.20
N LEU A 129 -6.86 12.09 4.80
CA LEU A 129 -7.44 11.89 6.13
C LEU A 129 -8.39 10.67 6.16
N GLY A 130 -9.24 10.55 5.15
CA GLY A 130 -10.24 9.49 5.05
C GLY A 130 -9.63 8.10 4.90
N VAL A 131 -8.66 7.93 3.99
CA VAL A 131 -7.92 6.67 3.81
C VAL A 131 -7.17 6.30 5.09
N GLY A 132 -6.52 7.28 5.75
CA GLY A 132 -5.85 7.07 7.02
C GLY A 132 -6.77 6.52 8.11
N CYS A 133 -8.00 7.00 8.18
CA CYS A 133 -9.00 6.49 9.13
C CYS A 133 -9.58 5.13 8.73
N LEU A 134 -9.79 4.86 7.44
CA LEU A 134 -10.48 3.65 6.98
C LEU A 134 -9.54 2.45 6.86
N LYS A 135 -8.49 2.59 6.07
CA LYS A 135 -7.64 1.47 5.59
C LYS A 135 -7.04 0.58 6.70
N PRO A 136 -6.38 1.11 7.74
CA PRO A 136 -5.79 0.25 8.78
C PRO A 136 -6.87 -0.46 9.60
N ASN A 137 -8.00 0.18 9.81
CA ASN A 137 -9.03 -0.27 10.74
C ASN A 137 -9.96 -1.33 10.12
N ILE A 138 -10.31 -1.23 8.85
CA ILE A 138 -11.18 -2.20 8.19
C ILE A 138 -10.51 -3.58 8.11
N SER A 139 -9.21 -3.63 7.82
CA SER A 139 -8.45 -4.88 7.78
C SER A 139 -8.36 -5.54 9.17
N THR A 140 -8.22 -4.74 10.22
CA THR A 140 -8.23 -5.25 11.60
C THR A 140 -9.60 -5.82 11.97
N MET A 141 -10.69 -5.18 11.54
CA MET A 141 -12.05 -5.69 11.75
C MET A 141 -12.27 -7.04 11.06
N VAL A 142 -11.71 -7.27 9.85
CA VAL A 142 -11.76 -8.59 9.19
C VAL A 142 -11.16 -9.66 10.08
N GLY A 143 -9.99 -9.40 10.66
CA GLY A 143 -9.36 -10.33 11.60
C GLY A 143 -10.19 -10.61 12.85
N GLY A 144 -10.90 -9.59 13.36
CA GLY A 144 -11.75 -9.66 14.53
C GLY A 144 -13.04 -10.47 14.34
N LEU A 145 -13.47 -10.74 13.10
CA LEU A 145 -14.64 -11.59 12.81
C LEU A 145 -14.39 -13.09 13.12
N TYR A 146 -13.15 -13.49 13.28
CA TYR A 146 -12.76 -14.88 13.51
C TYR A 146 -12.16 -15.04 14.91
N LYS A 147 -12.55 -16.10 15.60
CA LYS A 147 -11.95 -16.45 16.89
C LYS A 147 -10.47 -16.82 16.71
N LYS A 148 -9.68 -16.66 17.76
CA LYS A 148 -8.29 -17.08 17.77
C LYS A 148 -8.20 -18.59 17.49
N GLY A 149 -7.44 -18.98 16.46
CA GLY A 149 -7.32 -20.38 16.02
C GLY A 149 -8.37 -20.84 15.00
N ASP A 150 -9.29 -19.97 14.55
CA ASP A 150 -10.26 -20.33 13.49
C ASP A 150 -9.53 -20.45 12.13
N ILE A 151 -9.48 -21.68 11.59
CA ILE A 151 -8.83 -22.02 10.32
C ILE A 151 -9.41 -21.27 9.11
N ARG A 152 -10.65 -20.76 9.20
CA ARG A 152 -11.31 -20.01 8.13
C ARG A 152 -10.79 -18.58 8.00
N ARG A 153 -10.03 -18.09 8.99
CA ARG A 153 -9.53 -16.70 9.02
C ARG A 153 -8.71 -16.37 7.79
N ASP A 154 -7.79 -17.25 7.39
CA ASP A 154 -6.90 -17.00 6.24
C ASP A 154 -7.67 -17.00 4.91
N LYS A 155 -8.65 -17.89 4.76
CA LYS A 155 -9.58 -17.87 3.61
C LYS A 155 -10.40 -16.57 3.61
N GLY A 156 -10.85 -16.08 4.77
CA GLY A 156 -11.54 -14.80 4.92
C GLY A 156 -10.70 -13.61 4.46
N PHE A 157 -9.44 -13.55 4.83
CA PHE A 157 -8.51 -12.53 4.32
C PHE A 157 -8.27 -12.66 2.81
N SER A 158 -8.22 -13.88 2.27
CA SER A 158 -8.11 -14.10 0.82
C SER A 158 -9.32 -13.56 0.07
N ILE A 159 -10.54 -13.80 0.58
CA ILE A 159 -11.78 -13.23 0.02
C ILE A 159 -11.72 -11.70 0.08
N PHE A 160 -11.34 -11.12 1.20
CA PHE A 160 -11.20 -9.67 1.36
C PHE A 160 -10.20 -9.08 0.36
N TYR A 161 -9.06 -9.76 0.13
CA TYR A 161 -8.05 -9.35 -0.83
C TYR A 161 -8.55 -9.39 -2.29
N ILE A 162 -9.41 -10.37 -2.63
CA ILE A 162 -10.10 -10.39 -3.93
C ILE A 162 -10.94 -9.12 -4.10
N GLY A 163 -11.65 -8.67 -3.05
CA GLY A 163 -12.43 -7.43 -3.07
C GLY A 163 -11.59 -6.20 -3.39
N ILE A 164 -10.41 -6.08 -2.78
CA ILE A 164 -9.45 -5.01 -3.05
C ILE A 164 -9.11 -4.94 -4.54
N ASN A 165 -8.71 -6.06 -5.13
CA ASN A 165 -8.26 -6.14 -6.53
C ASN A 165 -9.42 -6.00 -7.52
N LEU A 166 -10.60 -6.54 -7.19
CA LEU A 166 -11.80 -6.36 -8.00
C LEU A 166 -12.19 -4.87 -8.04
N GLY A 167 -12.17 -4.18 -6.90
CA GLY A 167 -12.42 -2.75 -6.83
C GLY A 167 -11.45 -1.94 -7.69
N ALA A 168 -10.15 -2.23 -7.62
CA ALA A 168 -9.13 -1.56 -8.41
C ALA A 168 -9.26 -1.81 -9.92
N LEU A 169 -9.56 -3.05 -10.33
CA LEU A 169 -9.77 -3.41 -11.74
C LEU A 169 -11.00 -2.69 -12.32
N LEU A 170 -12.12 -2.73 -11.59
CA LEU A 170 -13.35 -2.05 -12.00
C LEU A 170 -13.13 -0.52 -12.06
N ALA A 171 -12.42 0.05 -11.10
CA ALA A 171 -12.14 1.47 -11.04
C ALA A 171 -11.42 1.98 -12.29
N THR A 172 -10.27 1.40 -12.57
CA THR A 172 -9.44 1.84 -13.70
C THR A 172 -10.14 1.66 -15.04
N THR A 173 -10.99 0.63 -15.14
CA THR A 173 -11.81 0.40 -16.33
C THR A 173 -12.92 1.43 -16.45
N PHE A 174 -13.81 1.53 -15.46
CA PHE A 174 -14.99 2.39 -15.55
C PHE A 174 -14.65 3.87 -15.49
N VAL A 175 -13.71 4.28 -14.63
CA VAL A 175 -13.31 5.67 -14.52
C VAL A 175 -12.64 6.14 -15.82
N GLY A 176 -11.80 5.31 -16.44
CA GLY A 176 -11.21 5.63 -17.75
C GLY A 176 -12.27 5.85 -18.83
N LEU A 177 -13.30 4.98 -18.93
CA LEU A 177 -14.39 5.12 -19.88
C LEU A 177 -15.25 6.37 -19.61
N ILE A 178 -15.47 6.70 -18.35
CA ILE A 178 -16.25 7.89 -17.97
C ILE A 178 -15.50 9.17 -18.33
N VAL A 179 -14.19 9.24 -18.05
CA VAL A 179 -13.38 10.40 -18.44
C VAL A 179 -13.37 10.59 -19.94
N ALA A 180 -13.16 9.53 -20.72
CA ALA A 180 -13.17 9.60 -22.18
C ALA A 180 -14.51 10.09 -22.76
N LYS A 181 -15.61 9.97 -22.03
CA LYS A 181 -16.95 10.38 -22.50
C LYS A 181 -17.45 11.69 -21.90
N TRP A 182 -17.15 11.96 -20.64
CA TRP A 182 -17.73 13.07 -19.86
C TRP A 182 -16.69 13.95 -19.17
N GLY A 183 -15.39 13.69 -19.37
CA GLY A 183 -14.30 14.51 -18.86
C GLY A 183 -13.85 14.18 -17.44
N TRP A 184 -12.79 14.88 -16.99
CA TRP A 184 -12.04 14.61 -15.76
C TRP A 184 -12.91 14.64 -14.51
N HIS A 185 -13.74 15.68 -14.34
CA HIS A 185 -14.59 15.86 -13.15
C HIS A 185 -15.69 14.80 -13.03
N ALA A 186 -16.17 14.26 -14.16
CA ALA A 186 -17.07 13.11 -14.15
C ALA A 186 -16.37 11.83 -13.63
N GLY A 187 -15.10 11.64 -13.98
CA GLY A 187 -14.27 10.55 -13.42
C GLY A 187 -14.09 10.67 -11.90
N PHE A 188 -13.79 11.86 -11.39
CA PHE A 188 -13.71 12.10 -9.95
C PHE A 188 -15.07 11.94 -9.25
N ALA A 189 -16.16 12.41 -9.87
CA ALA A 189 -17.53 12.22 -9.36
C ALA A 189 -17.88 10.73 -9.25
N MET A 190 -17.49 9.91 -10.23
CA MET A 190 -17.72 8.46 -10.19
C MET A 190 -16.99 7.80 -9.02
N ALA A 191 -15.77 8.23 -8.70
CA ALA A 191 -15.07 7.78 -7.50
C ALA A 191 -15.85 8.16 -6.22
N GLY A 192 -16.46 9.34 -6.18
CA GLY A 192 -17.33 9.78 -5.07
C GLY A 192 -18.60 8.93 -4.94
N ILE A 193 -19.26 8.63 -6.06
CA ILE A 193 -20.45 7.75 -6.08
C ILE A 193 -20.10 6.36 -5.58
N ALA A 194 -18.97 5.79 -6.03
CA ALA A 194 -18.49 4.49 -5.57
C ALA A 194 -18.26 4.47 -4.06
N MET A 195 -17.64 5.52 -3.51
CA MET A 195 -17.42 5.62 -2.07
C MET A 195 -18.74 5.78 -1.30
N LEU A 196 -19.73 6.50 -1.87
CA LEU A 196 -21.07 6.61 -1.29
C LEU A 196 -21.76 5.24 -1.22
N LEU A 197 -21.61 4.40 -2.26
CA LEU A 197 -22.10 3.01 -2.23
C LEU A 197 -21.40 2.19 -1.12
N GLY A 198 -20.09 2.32 -0.99
CA GLY A 198 -19.33 1.69 0.11
C GLY A 198 -19.81 2.13 1.48
N LEU A 199 -20.04 3.42 1.68
CA LEU A 199 -20.60 3.98 2.92
C LEU A 199 -22.00 3.43 3.20
N ALA A 200 -22.86 3.35 2.18
CA ALA A 200 -24.21 2.79 2.32
C ALA A 200 -24.15 1.32 2.74
N VAL A 201 -23.33 0.50 2.08
CA VAL A 201 -23.11 -0.91 2.46
C VAL A 201 -22.66 -1.01 3.93
N TYR A 202 -21.71 -0.15 4.33
CA TYR A 202 -21.19 -0.15 5.69
C TYR A 202 -22.25 0.23 6.72
N ILE A 203 -23.08 1.26 6.45
CA ILE A 203 -24.16 1.69 7.35
C ILE A 203 -25.20 0.58 7.53
N TYR A 204 -25.71 0.03 6.43
CA TYR A 204 -26.73 -1.03 6.48
C TYR A 204 -26.19 -2.35 7.05
N GLY A 205 -24.88 -2.58 6.88
CA GLY A 205 -24.18 -3.77 7.37
C GLY A 205 -23.80 -3.73 8.86
N GLN A 206 -23.96 -2.59 9.57
CA GLN A 206 -23.54 -2.42 10.97
C GLN A 206 -24.06 -3.51 11.92
N LYS A 207 -25.26 -4.03 11.67
CA LYS A 207 -25.89 -5.09 12.48
C LYS A 207 -25.11 -6.41 12.45
N TYR A 208 -24.33 -6.68 11.39
CA TYR A 208 -23.49 -7.87 11.24
C TYR A 208 -22.06 -7.67 11.76
N LEU A 209 -21.75 -6.46 12.25
CA LEU A 209 -20.46 -6.07 12.81
C LEU A 209 -20.55 -5.75 14.32
N SER A 210 -21.63 -6.19 15.00
CA SER A 210 -21.90 -5.82 16.40
C SER A 210 -20.77 -6.21 17.37
N GLU A 211 -20.08 -7.31 17.10
CA GLU A 211 -19.06 -7.88 18.00
C GLU A 211 -17.64 -7.39 17.70
N VAL A 212 -17.42 -6.67 16.58
CA VAL A 212 -16.07 -6.26 16.16
C VAL A 212 -15.92 -4.75 16.08
N GLY A 213 -14.71 -4.27 16.36
CA GLY A 213 -14.33 -2.87 16.18
C GLY A 213 -15.02 -1.88 17.14
N ASN A 214 -15.52 -2.35 18.27
CA ASN A 214 -16.14 -1.51 19.28
C ASN A 214 -15.12 -0.60 19.97
N LYS A 215 -15.61 0.39 20.73
CA LYS A 215 -14.75 1.28 21.50
C LYS A 215 -13.89 0.48 22.48
N PRO A 216 -12.57 0.74 22.56
CA PRO A 216 -11.69 0.04 23.48
C PRO A 216 -12.11 0.27 24.95
N THR A 217 -11.98 -0.76 25.78
CA THR A 217 -12.18 -0.69 27.22
C THR A 217 -11.07 0.12 27.90
N GLU A 218 -11.30 0.59 29.12
CA GLU A 218 -10.26 1.35 29.85
C GLU A 218 -9.01 0.49 30.12
N GLU A 219 -9.13 -0.83 30.28
CA GLU A 219 -8.02 -1.76 30.45
C GLU A 219 -7.17 -1.88 29.17
N GLU A 220 -7.81 -1.93 28.01
CA GLU A 220 -7.12 -1.98 26.71
C GLU A 220 -6.36 -0.67 26.41
N LYS A 221 -6.88 0.48 26.83
CA LYS A 221 -6.21 1.78 26.66
C LYS A 221 -4.92 1.91 27.47
N ILE A 222 -4.82 1.25 28.62
CA ILE A 222 -3.68 1.36 29.53
C ILE A 222 -2.46 0.59 29.00
N SER A 223 -2.68 -0.46 28.23
CA SER A 223 -1.62 -1.37 27.78
C SER A 223 -0.72 -0.80 26.69
N ASP A 224 -1.17 0.24 25.97
CA ASP A 224 -0.45 0.76 24.81
C ASP A 224 0.22 2.11 25.08
N ARG A 225 1.55 2.15 24.96
CA ARG A 225 2.29 3.42 25.08
C ARG A 225 1.93 4.35 23.93
N SER A 226 1.47 5.55 24.26
CA SER A 226 1.18 6.58 23.25
C SER A 226 2.42 6.85 22.38
N PHE A 227 2.25 6.86 21.05
CA PHE A 227 3.29 7.28 20.10
C PHE A 227 3.95 8.62 20.52
N LEU A 228 3.12 9.59 20.95
CA LEU A 228 3.62 10.87 21.49
C LEU A 228 4.50 10.68 22.72
N LYS A 229 4.15 9.76 23.62
CA LYS A 229 4.96 9.48 24.82
C LYS A 229 6.27 8.81 24.45
N LEU A 230 6.25 7.86 23.51
CA LEU A 230 7.47 7.26 22.95
C LEU A 230 8.34 8.30 22.25
N PHE A 231 7.73 9.21 21.50
CA PHE A 231 8.44 10.30 20.83
C PHE A 231 9.06 11.28 21.84
N LEU A 232 8.36 11.59 22.93
CA LEU A 232 8.90 12.45 24.00
C LEU A 232 10.01 11.76 24.82
N GLU A 233 10.02 10.43 24.88
CA GLU A 233 11.10 9.67 25.53
C GLU A 233 12.46 9.89 24.85
N ILE A 234 12.50 10.28 23.56
CA ILE A 234 13.76 10.60 22.85
C ILE A 234 14.53 11.74 23.54
N LEU A 235 13.83 12.64 24.22
CA LEU A 235 14.44 13.74 24.96
C LEU A 235 15.29 13.26 26.15
N ASN A 236 15.09 12.03 26.61
CA ASN A 236 15.86 11.41 27.69
C ASN A 236 17.16 10.77 27.18
N TYR A 237 17.40 10.79 25.85
CA TYR A 237 18.61 10.23 25.24
C TYR A 237 19.42 11.36 24.60
N PRO A 238 20.37 12.00 25.33
CA PRO A 238 21.04 13.24 24.89
C PRO A 238 21.85 13.07 23.61
N VAL A 239 22.45 11.90 23.38
CA VAL A 239 23.23 11.65 22.15
C VAL A 239 22.30 11.58 20.92
N GLN A 240 21.18 10.87 21.03
CA GLN A 240 20.19 10.76 19.97
C GLN A 240 19.54 12.10 19.69
N LEU A 241 19.20 12.84 20.74
CA LEU A 241 18.66 14.20 20.61
C LEU A 241 19.66 15.11 19.85
N ALA A 242 20.95 15.05 20.21
CA ALA A 242 21.98 15.82 19.50
C ALA A 242 22.07 15.42 18.02
N ILE A 243 22.06 14.12 17.69
CA ILE A 243 22.06 13.64 16.30
C ILE A 243 20.83 14.17 15.55
N VAL A 244 19.63 14.03 16.13
CA VAL A 244 18.38 14.53 15.52
C VAL A 244 18.44 16.05 15.30
N CYS A 245 18.92 16.82 16.27
CA CYS A 245 19.08 18.28 16.13
C CYS A 245 20.05 18.65 15.00
N VAL A 246 21.19 17.94 14.89
CA VAL A 246 22.15 18.16 13.79
C VAL A 246 21.51 17.83 12.44
N LEU A 247 20.81 16.69 12.34
CA LEU A 247 20.13 16.30 11.09
C LEU A 247 19.02 17.28 10.70
N ILE A 248 18.24 17.78 11.65
CA ILE A 248 17.24 18.83 11.41
C ILE A 248 17.92 20.13 10.96
N GLY A 249 19.01 20.54 11.61
CA GLY A 249 19.77 21.72 11.21
C GLY A 249 20.31 21.62 9.78
N LEU A 250 20.87 20.46 9.41
CA LEU A 250 21.30 20.17 8.02
C LEU A 250 20.13 20.17 7.04
N SER A 251 18.96 19.67 7.45
CA SER A 251 17.76 19.66 6.63
C SER A 251 17.23 21.07 6.35
N ILE A 252 17.23 21.92 7.36
CA ILE A 252 16.86 23.33 7.23
C ILE A 252 17.87 24.06 6.34
N TYR A 253 19.17 23.83 6.56
CA TYR A 253 20.23 24.40 5.72
C TYR A 253 20.07 23.96 4.24
N ALA A 254 19.82 22.68 3.99
CA ALA A 254 19.56 22.17 2.66
C ALA A 254 18.31 22.83 2.02
N GLY A 255 17.24 23.01 2.79
CA GLY A 255 16.03 23.69 2.34
C GLY A 255 16.25 25.14 1.91
N PHE A 256 17.25 25.83 2.48
CA PHE A 256 17.60 27.20 2.09
C PHE A 256 18.63 27.29 0.97
N THR A 257 19.43 26.25 0.74
CA THR A 257 20.57 26.29 -0.21
C THR A 257 20.28 25.63 -1.55
N PHE A 258 19.32 24.70 -1.63
CA PHE A 258 18.93 24.11 -2.90
C PHE A 258 18.00 25.06 -3.66
N GLU A 259 18.38 25.48 -4.85
CA GLU A 259 17.55 26.28 -5.74
C GLU A 259 16.54 25.39 -6.47
N GLY A 260 15.24 25.71 -6.41
CA GLY A 260 14.18 25.02 -7.11
C GLY A 260 12.81 25.11 -6.41
N VAL A 261 11.76 24.70 -7.11
CA VAL A 261 10.36 24.86 -6.69
C VAL A 261 9.99 24.04 -5.43
N ASP A 262 10.75 22.98 -5.11
CA ASP A 262 10.42 22.06 -4.01
C ASP A 262 11.45 22.04 -2.86
N ASN A 263 12.16 23.13 -2.63
CA ASN A 263 13.17 23.23 -1.55
C ASN A 263 12.58 22.91 -0.17
N TRP A 264 11.40 23.44 0.13
CA TRP A 264 10.69 23.18 1.38
C TRP A 264 10.20 21.74 1.49
N GLY A 265 9.80 21.11 0.37
CA GLY A 265 9.40 19.71 0.34
C GLY A 265 10.57 18.80 0.70
N TYR A 266 11.73 18.97 0.12
CA TYR A 266 12.94 18.20 0.50
C TYR A 266 13.35 18.48 1.95
N GLY A 267 13.31 19.73 2.41
CA GLY A 267 13.56 20.07 3.80
C GLY A 267 12.63 19.32 4.77
N ALA A 268 11.33 19.32 4.48
CA ALA A 268 10.34 18.59 5.27
C ALA A 268 10.59 17.07 5.27
N LEU A 269 10.95 16.49 4.11
CA LEU A 269 11.32 15.08 4.00
C LEU A 269 12.53 14.74 4.86
N PHE A 270 13.59 15.55 4.83
CA PHE A 270 14.77 15.34 5.65
C PHE A 270 14.49 15.48 7.14
N ILE A 271 13.65 16.43 7.55
CA ILE A 271 13.19 16.55 8.95
C ILE A 271 12.44 15.28 9.36
N PHE A 272 11.51 14.80 8.54
CA PHE A 272 10.77 13.56 8.80
C PHE A 272 11.71 12.37 8.95
N LEU A 273 12.67 12.19 8.03
CA LEU A 273 13.67 11.11 8.10
C LEU A 273 14.54 11.23 9.35
N SER A 274 14.95 12.44 9.73
CA SER A 274 15.76 12.69 10.92
C SER A 274 15.02 12.27 12.20
N LEU A 275 13.75 12.64 12.32
CA LEU A 275 12.91 12.24 13.44
C LEU A 275 12.68 10.72 13.46
N THR A 276 12.51 10.10 12.28
CA THR A 276 12.36 8.66 12.16
C THR A 276 13.63 7.93 12.59
N VAL A 277 14.81 8.37 12.15
CA VAL A 277 16.10 7.81 12.58
C VAL A 277 16.27 7.92 14.09
N GLY A 278 15.97 9.08 14.68
CA GLY A 278 16.02 9.26 16.13
C GLY A 278 15.11 8.28 16.88
N LEU A 279 13.88 8.10 16.39
CA LEU A 279 12.93 7.13 16.94
C LEU A 279 13.46 5.70 16.85
N LEU A 280 14.00 5.29 15.70
CA LEU A 280 14.57 3.97 15.49
C LEU A 280 15.77 3.70 16.41
N MET A 281 16.66 4.69 16.60
CA MET A 281 17.79 4.59 17.53
C MET A 281 17.32 4.43 18.98
N MET A 282 16.30 5.19 19.40
CA MET A 282 15.70 5.07 20.72
C MET A 282 15.11 3.67 20.93
N ILE A 283 14.34 3.16 19.96
CA ILE A 283 13.76 1.81 20.03
C ILE A 283 14.88 0.77 20.21
N TYR A 284 15.91 0.81 19.37
CA TYR A 284 17.03 -0.12 19.43
C TYR A 284 17.70 -0.15 20.81
N GLN A 285 17.91 1.02 21.42
CA GLN A 285 18.53 1.12 22.74
C GLN A 285 17.60 0.66 23.87
N SER A 286 16.30 0.79 23.71
CA SER A 286 15.30 0.38 24.70
C SER A 286 14.95 -1.10 24.66
N LEU A 287 15.56 -1.87 23.74
CA LEU A 287 15.40 -3.32 23.66
C LEU A 287 16.32 -4.02 24.68
N ASP A 288 15.72 -4.88 25.49
CA ASP A 288 16.39 -5.52 26.62
C ASP A 288 17.24 -6.73 26.19
N THR A 289 16.80 -7.47 25.16
CA THR A 289 17.48 -8.70 24.73
C THR A 289 18.25 -8.51 23.42
N GLN A 290 19.36 -9.29 23.26
CA GLN A 290 20.10 -9.30 22.01
C GLN A 290 19.25 -9.86 20.85
N ILE A 291 18.36 -10.81 21.13
CA ILE A 291 17.43 -11.39 20.15
C ILE A 291 16.51 -10.30 19.58
N ASP A 292 15.94 -9.45 20.43
CA ASP A 292 15.08 -8.35 19.96
C ASP A 292 15.86 -7.33 19.15
N LYS A 293 17.12 -7.03 19.52
CA LYS A 293 18.01 -6.14 18.76
C LYS A 293 18.32 -6.70 17.38
N ASP A 294 18.66 -7.98 17.30
CA ASP A 294 18.98 -8.65 16.03
C ASP A 294 17.75 -8.67 15.11
N ARG A 295 16.57 -9.06 15.63
CA ARG A 295 15.30 -9.03 14.90
C ARG A 295 14.94 -7.64 14.42
N PHE A 296 15.17 -6.64 15.26
CA PHE A 296 14.91 -5.25 14.89
C PHE A 296 15.77 -4.78 13.71
N LEU A 297 17.06 -5.14 13.67
CA LEU A 297 17.94 -4.82 12.53
C LEU A 297 17.45 -5.50 11.23
N VAL A 298 16.95 -6.72 11.32
CA VAL A 298 16.38 -7.42 10.16
C VAL A 298 15.08 -6.75 9.69
N ILE A 299 14.24 -6.27 10.62
CA ILE A 299 13.06 -5.46 10.28
C ILE A 299 13.45 -4.18 9.54
N LEU A 300 14.49 -3.47 9.97
CA LEU A 300 14.96 -2.25 9.28
C LEU A 300 15.40 -2.54 7.85
N LEU A 301 16.07 -3.67 7.62
CA LEU A 301 16.39 -4.10 6.26
C LEU A 301 15.12 -4.39 5.45
N SER A 302 14.14 -5.07 6.07
CA SER A 302 12.87 -5.34 5.38
C SER A 302 12.14 -4.05 5.00
N PHE A 303 12.17 -3.00 5.83
CA PHE A 303 11.65 -1.67 5.48
C PHE A 303 12.37 -1.06 4.29
N SER A 304 13.70 -1.25 4.19
CA SER A 304 14.46 -0.79 3.01
C SER A 304 14.01 -1.51 1.74
N ILE A 305 13.77 -2.84 1.81
CA ILE A 305 13.22 -3.59 0.66
C ILE A 305 11.83 -3.04 0.28
N VAL A 306 10.98 -2.76 1.26
CA VAL A 306 9.63 -2.20 1.05
C VAL A 306 9.69 -0.83 0.37
N ILE A 307 10.58 0.07 0.83
CA ILE A 307 10.76 1.41 0.22
C ILE A 307 11.18 1.28 -1.24
N ILE A 308 12.16 0.44 -1.53
CA ILE A 308 12.68 0.24 -2.89
C ILE A 308 11.62 -0.39 -3.78
N PHE A 309 10.93 -1.42 -3.29
CA PHE A 309 9.85 -2.08 -4.03
C PHE A 309 8.75 -1.09 -4.41
N TRP A 310 8.18 -0.38 -3.43
CA TRP A 310 7.10 0.56 -3.69
C TRP A 310 7.56 1.81 -4.44
N GLY A 311 8.82 2.22 -4.30
CA GLY A 311 9.41 3.30 -5.10
C GLY A 311 9.43 3.00 -6.60
N ALA A 312 9.65 1.75 -6.97
CA ALA A 312 9.54 1.31 -8.34
C ALA A 312 8.09 1.01 -8.74
N PHE A 313 7.31 0.32 -7.90
CA PHE A 313 5.94 -0.07 -8.20
C PHE A 313 5.00 1.14 -8.43
N GLU A 314 5.14 2.19 -7.64
CA GLU A 314 4.32 3.41 -7.74
C GLU A 314 4.59 4.24 -9.00
N GLN A 315 5.56 3.86 -9.84
CA GLN A 315 5.68 4.42 -11.19
C GLN A 315 4.42 4.18 -12.04
N ALA A 316 3.64 3.16 -11.70
CA ALA A 316 2.36 2.86 -12.36
C ALA A 316 1.36 4.02 -12.31
N GLY A 317 1.34 4.80 -11.23
CA GLY A 317 0.50 6.00 -11.10
C GLY A 317 1.22 7.31 -11.47
N GLY A 318 2.55 7.28 -11.60
CA GLY A 318 3.43 8.41 -11.93
C GLY A 318 3.96 8.35 -13.35
N LEU A 319 5.29 8.12 -13.49
CA LEU A 319 6.00 8.18 -14.76
C LEU A 319 5.45 7.22 -15.83
N MET A 320 5.11 5.97 -15.47
CA MET A 320 4.55 5.03 -16.45
C MET A 320 3.17 5.47 -16.94
N ASN A 321 2.37 6.12 -16.08
CA ASN A 321 1.06 6.64 -16.46
C ASN A 321 1.18 7.76 -17.49
N VAL A 322 2.07 8.71 -17.25
CA VAL A 322 2.38 9.80 -18.20
C VAL A 322 2.94 9.25 -19.50
N TYR A 323 3.90 8.30 -19.43
CA TYR A 323 4.44 7.63 -20.60
C TYR A 323 3.34 6.94 -21.43
N THR A 324 2.41 6.25 -20.77
CA THR A 324 1.28 5.57 -21.43
C THR A 324 0.40 6.58 -22.17
N GLU A 325 0.09 7.72 -21.53
CA GLU A 325 -0.76 8.77 -22.12
C GLU A 325 -0.11 9.41 -23.35
N GLN A 326 1.18 9.73 -23.28
CA GLN A 326 1.84 10.59 -24.28
C GLN A 326 2.54 9.83 -25.38
N LYS A 327 3.01 8.57 -25.14
CA LYS A 327 3.99 7.89 -25.97
C LYS A 327 3.58 6.50 -26.44
N THR A 328 2.51 5.93 -25.87
CA THR A 328 2.04 4.59 -26.24
C THR A 328 0.93 4.68 -27.28
N ASP A 329 1.05 3.90 -28.36
CA ASP A 329 -0.06 3.65 -29.26
C ASP A 329 -1.09 2.75 -28.54
N ARG A 330 -2.22 3.37 -28.16
CA ARG A 330 -3.30 2.74 -27.38
C ARG A 330 -4.44 2.22 -28.27
N MET A 331 -4.25 2.25 -29.61
CA MET A 331 -5.29 1.81 -30.54
C MET A 331 -5.38 0.28 -30.60
N LEU A 332 -6.54 -0.28 -30.31
CA LEU A 332 -6.84 -1.70 -30.44
C LEU A 332 -8.15 -1.88 -31.23
N LEU A 333 -8.06 -2.50 -32.38
CA LEU A 333 -9.22 -2.78 -33.25
C LEU A 333 -10.08 -1.54 -33.57
N GLY A 334 -9.44 -0.37 -33.73
CA GLY A 334 -10.13 0.88 -34.03
C GLY A 334 -10.71 1.62 -32.81
N TRP A 335 -10.43 1.13 -31.61
CA TRP A 335 -10.80 1.78 -30.35
C TRP A 335 -9.56 2.18 -29.55
N GLU A 336 -9.54 3.44 -29.07
CA GLU A 336 -8.46 3.93 -28.21
C GLU A 336 -8.71 3.55 -26.76
N ILE A 337 -7.82 2.74 -26.18
CA ILE A 337 -7.90 2.30 -24.80
C ILE A 337 -7.55 3.47 -23.87
N PRO A 338 -8.45 3.89 -22.96
CA PRO A 338 -8.14 4.94 -21.98
C PRO A 338 -6.94 4.57 -21.10
N THR A 339 -6.02 5.50 -20.88
CA THR A 339 -4.79 5.31 -20.10
C THR A 339 -5.01 4.70 -18.72
N PRO A 340 -6.03 5.09 -17.93
CA PRO A 340 -6.29 4.46 -16.64
C PRO A 340 -6.47 2.95 -16.68
N MET A 341 -6.96 2.39 -17.79
CA MET A 341 -7.21 0.94 -17.92
C MET A 341 -5.93 0.11 -17.85
N PHE A 342 -4.78 0.65 -18.27
CA PHE A 342 -3.50 -0.05 -18.16
C PHE A 342 -3.08 -0.32 -16.72
N GLN A 343 -3.41 0.57 -15.77
CA GLN A 343 -3.16 0.30 -14.34
C GLN A 343 -4.00 -0.89 -13.82
N GLY A 344 -5.15 -1.15 -14.42
CA GLY A 344 -6.00 -2.31 -14.14
C GLY A 344 -5.36 -3.66 -14.48
N LEU A 345 -4.36 -3.70 -15.37
CA LEU A 345 -3.63 -4.93 -15.70
C LEU A 345 -3.01 -5.58 -14.45
N ASN A 346 -2.47 -4.78 -13.54
CA ASN A 346 -1.93 -5.30 -12.29
C ASN A 346 -3.00 -6.08 -11.51
N SER A 347 -4.15 -5.47 -11.22
CA SER A 347 -5.23 -6.12 -10.47
C SER A 347 -5.81 -7.32 -11.21
N GLY A 348 -5.93 -7.24 -12.54
CA GLY A 348 -6.34 -8.36 -13.38
C GLY A 348 -5.36 -9.55 -13.26
N PHE A 349 -4.06 -9.27 -13.34
CA PHE A 349 -3.04 -10.31 -13.20
C PHE A 349 -2.96 -10.86 -11.77
N ILE A 350 -3.22 -10.06 -10.73
CA ILE A 350 -3.33 -10.57 -9.36
C ILE A 350 -4.44 -11.61 -9.27
N LEU A 351 -5.64 -11.31 -9.78
CA LEU A 351 -6.77 -12.24 -9.76
C LEU A 351 -6.47 -13.54 -10.51
N LEU A 352 -5.67 -13.48 -11.58
CA LEU A 352 -5.29 -14.65 -12.38
C LEU A 352 -4.15 -15.46 -11.77
N PHE A 353 -3.12 -14.80 -11.24
CA PHE A 353 -1.85 -15.45 -10.91
C PHE A 353 -1.57 -15.62 -9.41
N ALA A 354 -2.38 -15.07 -8.50
CA ALA A 354 -2.11 -15.15 -7.06
C ALA A 354 -1.94 -16.58 -6.55
N VAL A 355 -2.88 -17.47 -6.91
CA VAL A 355 -2.82 -18.89 -6.51
C VAL A 355 -1.62 -19.61 -7.13
N TRP A 356 -1.32 -19.30 -8.39
CA TRP A 356 -0.19 -19.91 -9.09
C TRP A 356 1.16 -19.53 -8.47
N VAL A 357 1.38 -18.24 -8.16
CA VAL A 357 2.60 -17.76 -7.50
C VAL A 357 2.72 -18.36 -6.08
N ALA A 358 1.62 -18.36 -5.31
CA ALA A 358 1.60 -18.99 -3.99
C ALA A 358 2.02 -20.47 -4.05
N ASN A 359 1.49 -21.24 -5.02
CA ASN A 359 1.85 -22.63 -5.23
C ASN A 359 3.30 -22.84 -5.64
N ILE A 360 3.91 -21.91 -6.40
CA ILE A 360 5.35 -21.97 -6.72
C ILE A 360 6.17 -21.88 -5.44
N TRP A 361 5.87 -20.92 -4.55
CA TRP A 361 6.58 -20.75 -3.30
C TRP A 361 6.38 -21.92 -2.33
N ALA A 362 5.16 -22.45 -2.23
CA ALA A 362 4.86 -23.63 -1.42
C ALA A 362 5.64 -24.87 -1.91
N LYS A 363 5.59 -25.17 -3.21
CA LYS A 363 6.34 -26.28 -3.82
C LYS A 363 7.86 -26.12 -3.66
N ARG A 364 8.37 -24.88 -3.68
CA ARG A 364 9.79 -24.60 -3.47
C ARG A 364 10.19 -24.93 -2.02
N LYS A 365 9.38 -24.52 -1.03
CA LYS A 365 9.58 -24.83 0.39
C LYS A 365 9.53 -26.36 0.64
N LEU A 366 8.52 -27.05 0.11
CA LEU A 366 8.39 -28.52 0.22
C LEU A 366 9.59 -29.29 -0.37
N LYS A 367 10.29 -28.72 -1.35
CA LYS A 367 11.52 -29.30 -1.91
C LYS A 367 12.79 -28.96 -1.10
N GLY A 368 12.67 -28.41 0.10
CA GLY A 368 13.79 -27.99 0.94
C GLY A 368 14.64 -26.86 0.33
N LYS A 369 14.11 -26.11 -0.66
CA LYS A 369 14.82 -24.99 -1.26
C LYS A 369 14.54 -23.70 -0.49
N GLU A 370 15.50 -22.78 -0.52
CA GLU A 370 15.36 -21.48 0.13
C GLU A 370 14.04 -20.77 -0.24
N ALA A 371 13.23 -20.45 0.73
CA ALA A 371 11.94 -19.81 0.60
C ALA A 371 11.58 -18.92 1.82
N SER A 372 12.61 -18.42 2.54
CA SER A 372 12.41 -17.45 3.64
C SER A 372 11.74 -16.16 3.16
N SER A 373 11.18 -15.41 4.07
CA SER A 373 10.48 -14.16 3.76
C SER A 373 11.41 -13.17 3.07
N LEU A 374 12.62 -12.98 3.58
CA LEU A 374 13.61 -12.09 2.95
C LEU A 374 13.98 -12.53 1.53
N PHE A 375 14.13 -13.85 1.29
CA PHE A 375 14.40 -14.37 -0.05
C PHE A 375 13.26 -14.06 -1.03
N LYS A 376 12.01 -14.25 -0.60
CA LYS A 376 10.83 -13.93 -1.42
C LYS A 376 10.73 -12.44 -1.71
N MET A 377 10.95 -11.59 -0.69
CA MET A 377 10.92 -10.13 -0.85
C MET A 377 12.02 -9.65 -1.82
N ALA A 378 13.26 -10.13 -1.65
CA ALA A 378 14.36 -9.79 -2.54
C ALA A 378 14.12 -10.26 -3.97
N THR A 379 13.68 -11.51 -4.15
CA THR A 379 13.34 -12.07 -5.47
C THR A 379 12.19 -11.32 -6.12
N GLY A 380 11.14 -10.98 -5.34
CA GLY A 380 10.01 -10.19 -5.82
C GLY A 380 10.43 -8.80 -6.30
N THR A 381 11.33 -8.13 -5.57
CA THR A 381 11.89 -6.84 -5.96
C THR A 381 12.72 -6.92 -7.25
N MET A 382 13.51 -7.99 -7.42
CA MET A 382 14.25 -8.23 -8.66
C MET A 382 13.31 -8.47 -9.85
N ILE A 383 12.32 -9.32 -9.69
CA ILE A 383 11.34 -9.63 -10.77
C ILE A 383 10.60 -8.35 -11.18
N MET A 384 10.15 -7.57 -10.22
CA MET A 384 9.49 -6.28 -10.48
C MET A 384 10.43 -5.33 -11.24
N GLY A 385 11.68 -5.20 -10.81
CA GLY A 385 12.68 -4.39 -11.48
C GLY A 385 12.96 -4.83 -12.93
N LEU A 386 12.97 -6.13 -13.18
CA LEU A 386 13.09 -6.68 -14.53
C LEU A 386 11.92 -6.31 -15.44
N GLY A 387 10.74 -6.01 -14.88
CA GLY A 387 9.61 -5.48 -15.63
C GLY A 387 9.91 -4.15 -16.33
N PHE A 388 10.78 -3.33 -15.76
CA PHE A 388 11.19 -2.06 -16.39
C PHE A 388 12.09 -2.23 -17.63
N VAL A 389 12.67 -3.42 -17.86
CA VAL A 389 13.35 -3.74 -19.13
C VAL A 389 12.40 -3.56 -20.31
N PHE A 390 11.13 -3.94 -20.16
CA PHE A 390 10.13 -3.73 -21.21
C PHE A 390 9.83 -2.24 -21.44
N MET A 391 9.87 -1.43 -20.38
CA MET A 391 9.74 0.03 -20.50
C MET A 391 10.95 0.65 -21.21
N ILE A 392 12.16 0.11 -21.00
CA ILE A 392 13.35 0.53 -21.74
C ILE A 392 13.19 0.25 -23.24
N PHE A 393 12.64 -0.90 -23.61
CA PHE A 393 12.34 -1.22 -25.00
C PHE A 393 11.23 -0.34 -25.57
N ALA A 394 10.19 -0.04 -24.77
CA ALA A 394 9.14 0.90 -25.16
C ALA A 394 9.71 2.29 -25.50
N VAL A 395 10.59 2.83 -24.63
CA VAL A 395 11.23 4.14 -24.89
C VAL A 395 12.05 4.11 -26.19
N ARG A 396 12.84 3.06 -26.43
CA ARG A 396 13.60 2.93 -27.67
C ARG A 396 12.71 2.82 -28.90
N GLU A 397 11.61 2.10 -28.81
CA GLU A 397 10.65 2.02 -29.91
C GLU A 397 10.03 3.39 -30.21
N TYR A 398 9.65 4.12 -29.15
CA TYR A 398 9.14 5.48 -29.28
C TYR A 398 10.15 6.42 -29.95
N GLU A 399 11.43 6.38 -29.55
CA GLU A 399 12.51 7.19 -30.14
C GLU A 399 12.69 6.92 -31.65
N ASN A 400 12.48 5.67 -32.09
CA ASN A 400 12.62 5.28 -33.47
C ASN A 400 11.36 5.52 -34.32
N ASN A 401 10.18 5.32 -33.77
CA ASN A 401 8.92 5.24 -34.51
C ASN A 401 7.94 6.39 -34.19
N GLY A 402 8.21 7.20 -33.16
CA GLY A 402 7.31 8.24 -32.66
C GLY A 402 6.15 7.73 -31.80
N SER A 403 6.00 6.41 -31.63
CA SER A 403 5.08 5.76 -30.72
C SER A 403 5.62 4.41 -30.29
N SER A 404 5.22 3.91 -29.12
CA SER A 404 5.57 2.57 -28.64
C SER A 404 4.34 1.67 -28.56
N ALA A 405 4.52 0.38 -28.81
CA ALA A 405 3.44 -0.59 -28.75
C ALA A 405 2.99 -0.86 -27.31
N MET A 406 1.67 -1.03 -27.09
CA MET A 406 1.09 -1.26 -25.77
C MET A 406 1.49 -2.59 -25.11
N TYR A 407 1.96 -3.59 -25.88
CA TYR A 407 2.36 -4.88 -25.31
C TYR A 407 3.56 -4.76 -24.36
N TRP A 408 4.41 -3.74 -24.50
CA TRP A 408 5.49 -3.48 -23.56
C TRP A 408 4.96 -3.20 -22.15
N LEU A 409 3.89 -2.40 -22.06
CA LEU A 409 3.20 -2.15 -20.79
C LEU A 409 2.58 -3.43 -20.22
N VAL A 410 1.98 -4.27 -21.04
CA VAL A 410 1.40 -5.55 -20.61
C VAL A 410 2.47 -6.43 -19.96
N PHE A 411 3.64 -6.57 -20.59
CA PHE A 411 4.75 -7.33 -20.01
C PHE A 411 5.33 -6.67 -18.76
N ALA A 412 5.48 -5.35 -18.74
CA ALA A 412 5.93 -4.63 -17.55
C ALA A 412 5.00 -4.89 -16.35
N TYR A 413 3.68 -4.70 -16.52
CA TYR A 413 2.70 -4.98 -15.48
C TYR A 413 2.65 -6.44 -15.05
N LEU A 414 2.85 -7.39 -15.97
CA LEU A 414 2.94 -8.82 -15.63
C LEU A 414 4.10 -9.08 -14.66
N PHE A 415 5.30 -8.59 -14.96
CA PHE A 415 6.47 -8.76 -14.10
C PHE A 415 6.30 -8.02 -12.77
N HIS A 416 5.77 -6.80 -12.80
CA HIS A 416 5.44 -6.04 -11.59
C HIS A 416 4.49 -6.82 -10.68
N THR A 417 3.46 -7.45 -11.25
CA THR A 417 2.48 -8.23 -10.49
C THR A 417 3.07 -9.52 -9.91
N ILE A 418 3.88 -10.26 -10.66
CA ILE A 418 4.56 -11.47 -10.14
C ILE A 418 5.51 -11.08 -9.01
N GLY A 419 6.23 -9.97 -9.16
CA GLY A 419 7.08 -9.40 -8.12
C GLY A 419 6.27 -9.03 -6.87
N GLU A 420 5.14 -8.36 -7.04
CA GLU A 420 4.24 -7.97 -5.95
C GLU A 420 3.69 -9.19 -5.20
N LEU A 421 3.16 -10.18 -5.89
CA LEU A 421 2.63 -11.42 -5.30
C LEU A 421 3.70 -12.20 -4.52
N SER A 422 4.98 -12.04 -4.87
CA SER A 422 6.08 -12.65 -4.16
C SER A 422 6.53 -11.86 -2.92
N SER A 423 6.39 -10.52 -2.92
CA SER A 423 6.93 -9.62 -1.90
C SER A 423 5.88 -9.13 -0.90
N SER A 424 4.77 -8.57 -1.38
CA SER A 424 3.81 -7.82 -0.57
C SER A 424 3.15 -8.62 0.56
N PRO A 425 2.56 -9.83 0.30
CA PRO A 425 1.90 -10.59 1.35
C PRO A 425 2.87 -11.04 2.45
N VAL A 426 4.12 -11.29 2.04
CA VAL A 426 5.17 -11.81 2.92
C VAL A 426 5.75 -10.71 3.81
N SER A 427 5.95 -9.51 3.29
CA SER A 427 6.57 -8.41 4.02
C SER A 427 5.78 -7.99 5.27
N LEU A 428 4.45 -7.91 5.16
CA LEU A 428 3.59 -7.58 6.28
C LEU A 428 3.64 -8.65 7.38
N SER A 429 3.53 -9.93 6.99
CA SER A 429 3.62 -11.06 7.90
C SER A 429 4.99 -11.14 8.58
N PHE A 430 6.07 -10.87 7.84
CA PHE A 430 7.43 -10.88 8.36
C PHE A 430 7.62 -9.85 9.49
N VAL A 431 7.16 -8.62 9.28
CA VAL A 431 7.24 -7.58 10.31
C VAL A 431 6.46 -7.97 11.56
N THR A 432 5.26 -8.55 11.42
CA THR A 432 4.47 -8.97 12.59
C THR A 432 5.11 -10.11 13.39
N LYS A 433 5.85 -11.02 12.73
CA LYS A 433 6.55 -12.14 13.39
C LYS A 433 7.78 -11.69 14.16
N LEU A 434 8.52 -10.70 13.66
CA LEU A 434 9.77 -10.24 14.25
C LEU A 434 9.62 -9.07 15.20
N ALA A 435 8.51 -8.33 15.12
CA ALA A 435 8.31 -7.11 15.91
C ALA A 435 8.38 -7.40 17.41
N PRO A 436 9.22 -6.69 18.19
CA PRO A 436 9.21 -6.77 19.63
C PRO A 436 7.80 -6.45 20.16
N VAL A 437 7.28 -7.30 21.06
CA VAL A 437 5.91 -7.20 21.58
C VAL A 437 5.58 -5.77 22.07
N LYS A 438 6.54 -5.15 22.76
CA LYS A 438 6.45 -3.78 23.29
C LYS A 438 6.20 -2.72 22.20
N TYR A 439 6.64 -2.96 20.96
CA TYR A 439 6.61 -2.00 19.86
C TYR A 439 5.85 -2.51 18.63
N ALA A 440 5.06 -3.58 18.75
CA ALA A 440 4.40 -4.23 17.62
C ALA A 440 3.55 -3.26 16.78
N SER A 441 2.68 -2.47 17.41
CA SER A 441 1.85 -1.46 16.72
C SER A 441 2.69 -0.38 16.05
N LEU A 442 3.80 0.03 16.68
CA LEU A 442 4.71 1.02 16.12
C LEU A 442 5.44 0.48 14.89
N MET A 443 5.88 -0.79 14.93
CA MET A 443 6.52 -1.45 13.77
C MET A 443 5.56 -1.53 12.58
N MET A 444 4.29 -1.79 12.82
CA MET A 444 3.26 -1.75 11.77
C MET A 444 3.08 -0.34 11.21
N GLY A 445 3.08 0.69 12.06
CA GLY A 445 3.07 2.08 11.63
C GLY A 445 4.28 2.43 10.75
N LEU A 446 5.47 2.00 11.14
CA LEU A 446 6.70 2.19 10.37
C LEU A 446 6.71 1.40 9.04
N TYR A 447 6.07 0.24 8.99
CA TYR A 447 5.84 -0.48 7.73
C TYR A 447 5.01 0.35 6.73
N PHE A 448 3.90 0.94 7.19
CA PHE A 448 3.10 1.83 6.33
C PHE A 448 3.86 3.10 5.96
N ALA A 449 4.63 3.67 6.89
CA ALA A 449 5.51 4.81 6.60
C ALA A 449 6.56 4.45 5.52
N SER A 450 7.11 3.24 5.55
CA SER A 450 8.06 2.74 4.55
C SER A 450 7.40 2.63 3.17
N THR A 451 6.15 2.14 3.10
CA THR A 451 5.36 2.13 1.86
C THR A 451 5.15 3.55 1.33
N GLY A 452 4.78 4.48 2.22
CA GLY A 452 4.63 5.91 1.88
C GLY A 452 5.92 6.55 1.37
N LEU A 453 7.05 6.28 2.02
CA LEU A 453 8.37 6.72 1.55
C LEU A 453 8.68 6.17 0.16
N GLY A 454 8.31 4.92 -0.15
CA GLY A 454 8.36 4.38 -1.50
C GLY A 454 7.60 5.25 -2.49
N GLY A 455 6.39 5.69 -2.15
CA GLY A 455 5.62 6.62 -2.99
C GLY A 455 6.33 7.96 -3.23
N LYS A 456 6.99 8.54 -2.19
CA LYS A 456 7.80 9.75 -2.38
C LYS A 456 9.02 9.49 -3.28
N VAL A 457 9.68 8.34 -3.14
CA VAL A 457 10.76 7.91 -4.05
C VAL A 457 10.26 7.82 -5.49
N ALA A 458 9.05 7.29 -5.71
CA ALA A 458 8.46 7.24 -7.04
C ALA A 458 8.27 8.63 -7.65
N GLY A 459 7.78 9.60 -6.87
CA GLY A 459 7.70 11.00 -7.30
C GLY A 459 9.07 11.57 -7.67
N ILE A 460 10.09 11.38 -6.82
CA ILE A 460 11.47 11.84 -7.08
C ILE A 460 12.04 11.21 -8.37
N LEU A 461 11.79 9.93 -8.62
CA LEU A 461 12.22 9.28 -9.86
C LEU A 461 11.51 9.87 -11.09
N GLY A 462 10.21 10.19 -10.98
CA GLY A 462 9.47 10.94 -11.99
C GLY A 462 10.07 12.32 -12.25
N GLU A 463 10.39 13.09 -11.20
CA GLU A 463 11.10 14.38 -11.32
C GLU A 463 12.44 14.23 -12.06
N LYS A 464 13.20 13.18 -11.72
CA LYS A 464 14.51 12.92 -12.36
C LYS A 464 14.40 12.51 -13.82
N SER A 465 13.27 11.98 -14.27
CA SER A 465 13.05 11.68 -15.69
C SER A 465 13.07 12.94 -16.57
N GLN A 466 12.72 14.10 -15.99
CA GLN A 466 12.79 15.38 -16.70
C GLN A 466 14.24 15.85 -16.96
N GLN A 467 15.20 15.40 -16.16
CA GLN A 467 16.61 15.78 -16.29
C GLN A 467 17.40 14.73 -17.08
N PHE A 468 17.16 13.44 -16.83
CA PHE A 468 17.97 12.34 -17.36
C PHE A 468 17.28 11.54 -18.47
N GLY A 469 16.00 11.84 -18.76
CA GLY A 469 15.16 11.08 -19.66
C GLY A 469 14.60 9.79 -19.03
N GLU A 470 13.49 9.32 -19.57
CA GLU A 470 12.79 8.13 -19.10
C GLU A 470 13.61 6.85 -19.23
N TYR A 471 14.38 6.74 -20.33
CA TYR A 471 15.29 5.62 -20.56
C TYR A 471 16.24 5.42 -19.37
N SER A 472 16.90 6.49 -18.94
CA SER A 472 17.88 6.44 -17.84
C SER A 472 17.22 6.09 -16.52
N VAL A 473 16.02 6.60 -16.26
CA VAL A 473 15.27 6.30 -15.03
C VAL A 473 14.82 4.84 -15.00
N PHE A 474 14.23 4.33 -16.07
CA PHE A 474 13.81 2.92 -16.13
C PHE A 474 15.01 1.96 -16.05
N ALA A 475 16.12 2.28 -16.72
CA ALA A 475 17.38 1.53 -16.62
C ALA A 475 17.94 1.58 -15.19
N GLY A 476 17.94 2.74 -14.56
CA GLY A 476 18.37 2.94 -13.18
C GLY A 476 17.55 2.12 -12.20
N ILE A 477 16.22 2.12 -12.33
CA ILE A 477 15.31 1.29 -11.50
C ILE A 477 15.66 -0.20 -11.70
N THR A 478 15.79 -0.66 -12.95
CA THR A 478 16.12 -2.06 -13.24
C THR A 478 17.43 -2.47 -12.58
N ILE A 479 18.49 -1.72 -12.84
CA ILE A 479 19.85 -2.04 -12.35
C ILE A 479 19.86 -2.01 -10.82
N PHE A 480 19.31 -0.96 -10.21
CA PHE A 480 19.33 -0.80 -8.77
C PHE A 480 18.53 -1.91 -8.04
N THR A 481 17.31 -2.20 -8.47
CA THR A 481 16.47 -3.21 -7.82
C THR A 481 17.02 -4.62 -7.96
N VAL A 482 17.62 -4.95 -9.13
CA VAL A 482 18.26 -6.25 -9.36
C VAL A 482 19.54 -6.37 -8.51
N LEU A 483 20.42 -5.38 -8.53
CA LEU A 483 21.66 -5.40 -7.74
C LEU A 483 21.36 -5.44 -6.23
N PHE A 484 20.38 -4.66 -5.77
CA PHE A 484 19.97 -4.67 -4.37
C PHE A 484 19.40 -6.04 -3.95
N GLY A 485 18.54 -6.65 -4.77
CA GLY A 485 18.01 -7.98 -4.50
C GLY A 485 19.10 -9.05 -4.47
N VAL A 486 20.06 -9.00 -5.41
CA VAL A 486 21.25 -9.88 -5.40
C VAL A 486 22.07 -9.69 -4.12
N LEU A 487 22.29 -8.44 -3.70
CA LEU A 487 23.00 -8.15 -2.44
C LEU A 487 22.29 -8.78 -1.23
N VAL A 488 20.97 -8.59 -1.12
CA VAL A 488 20.17 -9.18 -0.02
C VAL A 488 20.29 -10.71 -0.03
N ILE A 489 20.20 -11.33 -1.22
CA ILE A 489 20.35 -12.79 -1.35
C ILE A 489 21.77 -13.25 -0.98
N ALA A 490 22.81 -12.49 -1.34
CA ALA A 490 24.19 -12.82 -1.01
C ALA A 490 24.46 -12.84 0.51
N ILE A 491 23.78 -11.95 1.26
CA ILE A 491 23.90 -11.88 2.73
C ILE A 491 22.74 -12.57 3.46
N LEU A 492 21.96 -13.41 2.77
CA LEU A 492 20.75 -14.01 3.34
C LEU A 492 21.04 -14.92 4.54
N LYS A 493 22.12 -15.73 4.47
CA LYS A 493 22.49 -16.66 5.55
C LYS A 493 22.70 -15.97 6.91
N PRO A 494 23.55 -14.93 7.03
CA PRO A 494 23.67 -14.19 8.27
C PRO A 494 22.35 -13.52 8.69
N LEU A 495 21.53 -13.00 7.74
CA LEU A 495 20.25 -12.37 8.06
C LEU A 495 19.25 -13.37 8.66
N ASN A 496 19.14 -14.58 8.09
CA ASN A 496 18.26 -15.62 8.61
C ASN A 496 18.68 -16.06 10.02
N ARG A 497 19.98 -16.04 10.37
CA ARG A 497 20.42 -16.30 11.74
C ARG A 497 19.95 -15.26 12.74
N LEU A 498 19.90 -13.98 12.33
CA LEU A 498 19.43 -12.88 13.17
C LEU A 498 17.91 -12.89 13.40
N THR A 499 17.14 -13.71 12.68
CA THR A 499 15.72 -13.92 12.98
C THR A 499 15.48 -14.82 14.18
N HIS A 500 16.52 -15.55 14.64
CA HIS A 500 16.46 -16.49 15.77
C HIS A 500 15.26 -17.45 15.69
N GLY A 501 15.07 -18.08 14.53
CA GLY A 501 14.02 -19.08 14.31
C GLY A 501 12.58 -18.53 14.22
N ALA A 502 12.39 -17.19 14.21
CA ALA A 502 11.03 -16.63 14.14
C ALA A 502 10.26 -16.95 12.84
N GLU A 503 10.96 -17.46 11.82
CA GLU A 503 10.37 -17.91 10.56
C GLU A 503 10.21 -19.44 10.47
N GLU A 504 10.74 -20.18 11.46
CA GLU A 504 10.54 -21.62 11.55
C GLU A 504 9.09 -21.84 12.01
N ASP A 505 8.27 -22.35 11.11
CA ASP A 505 6.86 -22.58 11.39
C ASP A 505 6.72 -23.73 12.39
N GLU A 506 5.74 -23.65 13.29
CA GLU A 506 5.28 -24.73 14.18
C GLU A 506 4.92 -26.04 13.41
N TRP A 507 4.92 -26.00 12.08
CA TRP A 507 4.67 -27.14 11.19
C TRP A 507 5.78 -28.20 11.20
N GLU A 508 7.01 -27.86 11.54
CA GLU A 508 8.10 -28.85 11.66
C GLU A 508 7.97 -29.74 12.90
N ILE A 509 7.22 -29.28 13.90
CA ILE A 509 7.00 -30.04 15.15
C ILE A 509 6.04 -31.22 14.92
N HIS A 510 5.13 -31.12 13.94
CA HIS A 510 4.17 -32.20 13.64
C HIS A 510 4.65 -33.23 12.62
N ILE A 511 5.71 -32.96 11.86
CA ILE A 511 6.26 -33.94 10.87
C ILE A 511 7.10 -35.03 11.56
N ASN A 512 7.56 -34.83 12.80
CA ASN A 512 8.42 -35.79 13.50
C ASN A 512 7.67 -36.83 14.35
N ASP A 513 6.36 -36.71 14.55
CA ASP A 513 5.63 -37.62 15.44
C ASP A 513 4.72 -38.64 14.74
N ASP A 514 4.43 -38.52 13.43
CA ASP A 514 3.55 -39.49 12.75
C ASP A 514 4.17 -40.00 11.46
N ASN A 515 4.72 -41.21 11.56
CA ASN A 515 5.19 -42.03 10.43
C ASN A 515 4.02 -42.68 9.66
N GLU A 516 2.89 -42.00 9.46
CA GLU A 516 1.79 -42.47 8.65
C GLU A 516 1.24 -41.38 7.73
N GLY A 517 1.38 -41.66 6.41
CA GLY A 517 0.54 -41.20 5.32
C GLY A 517 0.32 -39.69 5.17
N PHE A 518 0.87 -39.14 4.09
CA PHE A 518 0.54 -37.80 3.58
C PHE A 518 -0.96 -37.67 3.28
N GLU A 519 -1.77 -37.38 4.24
CA GLU A 519 -3.00 -36.61 4.05
C GLU A 519 -2.65 -35.16 4.34
N LEU A 520 -2.73 -34.32 3.31
CA LEU A 520 -2.83 -32.87 3.48
C LEU A 520 -4.05 -32.63 4.37
N ALA A 521 -3.84 -32.58 5.68
CA ALA A 521 -4.84 -32.07 6.57
C ALA A 521 -5.08 -30.61 6.15
N GLU A 522 -6.18 -30.37 5.48
CA GLU A 522 -6.83 -29.08 5.36
C GLU A 522 -7.12 -28.60 6.78
N ARG A 523 -6.19 -27.89 7.36
CA ARG A 523 -6.37 -27.21 8.64
C ARG A 523 -6.30 -25.70 8.46
#